data_04b3ca0c790bdd372ed4346340b812ae
#
_entry.id   04b3ca0c790bdd372ed4346340b812ae
#
_cell.length_a   1.000
_cell.length_b   1.000
_cell.length_c   1.000
_cell.angle_alpha   90.00
_cell.angle_beta   90.00
_cell.angle_gamma   90.00
#
_symmetry.space_group_name_H-M   'P 1'
#
loop_
_entity.id
_entity.type
_entity.pdbx_description
1 polymer ?
#
loop_
_entity_poly.entity_id
_entity_poly.type
_entity_poly.pdbx_seq_one_letter_code
_entity_poly.pdbx_strand_id
1 'polypeptide(L)'
;MVLEVGFYDDPYSDFGRLSYEMWRACRLVVDTGIHYFGWSRQRAIEYMVSNTALSRHNIVAEVDRYISWPGQALAYKIGELKIRELRSIAEDRLGSGFDIRKFHDVVLGSGAVPLKVLEQNVLKYLPE
;
A
#
# COMPACT_ATOMS: atom_id res chain seq x y z
N MET A 1 -0.11 -11.87 -0.88
CA MET A 1 -0.08 -12.03 -2.36
C MET A 1 1.31 -12.42 -2.87
N VAL A 2 2.37 -11.66 -2.68
CA VAL A 2 3.72 -12.02 -3.22
C VAL A 2 4.33 -13.23 -2.50
N LEU A 3 4.09 -13.41 -1.20
CA LEU A 3 4.48 -14.61 -0.43
C LEU A 3 3.75 -15.88 -0.91
N GLU A 4 2.48 -15.77 -1.31
CA GLU A 4 1.63 -16.89 -1.72
C GLU A 4 2.11 -17.54 -3.04
N VAL A 5 2.87 -16.81 -3.85
CA VAL A 5 3.40 -17.28 -5.14
C VAL A 5 4.88 -17.66 -5.08
N GLY A 6 5.51 -17.70 -3.91
CA GLY A 6 6.87 -18.19 -3.73
C GLY A 6 7.97 -17.32 -4.36
N PHE A 7 7.75 -16.01 -4.43
CA PHE A 7 8.73 -15.08 -5.04
C PHE A 7 9.99 -14.83 -4.19
N TYR A 8 9.92 -15.15 -2.90
CA TYR A 8 11.02 -14.93 -1.96
C TYR A 8 11.49 -16.26 -1.40
N ASP A 9 12.63 -16.72 -1.90
CA ASP A 9 13.19 -18.03 -1.58
C ASP A 9 14.08 -18.01 -0.33
N ASP A 10 14.42 -16.81 0.18
CA ASP A 10 15.30 -16.65 1.34
C ASP A 10 14.76 -15.62 2.36
N PRO A 11 15.10 -15.79 3.66
CA PRO A 11 14.62 -14.92 4.74
C PRO A 11 15.07 -13.46 4.61
N TYR A 12 16.20 -13.18 3.97
CA TYR A 12 16.72 -11.82 3.81
C TYR A 12 15.92 -11.05 2.78
N SER A 13 15.55 -11.69 1.68
CA SER A 13 14.67 -11.11 0.65
C SER A 13 13.27 -10.84 1.21
N ASP A 14 12.73 -11.75 2.04
CA ASP A 14 11.44 -11.53 2.69
C ASP A 14 11.52 -10.41 3.76
N PHE A 15 12.61 -10.32 4.51
CA PHE A 15 12.85 -9.20 5.42
C PHE A 15 12.91 -7.86 4.65
N GLY A 16 13.56 -7.82 3.50
CA GLY A 16 13.57 -6.67 2.61
C GLY A 16 12.16 -6.24 2.20
N ARG A 17 11.32 -7.19 1.78
CA ARG A 17 9.90 -6.96 1.47
C ARG A 17 9.14 -6.36 2.65
N LEU A 18 9.29 -6.94 3.84
CA LEU A 18 8.63 -6.45 5.06
C LEU A 18 9.11 -5.04 5.43
N SER A 19 10.40 -4.75 5.26
CA SER A 19 10.97 -3.42 5.48
C SER A 19 10.34 -2.38 4.55
N TYR A 20 10.15 -2.70 3.26
CA TYR A 20 9.46 -1.83 2.31
C TYR A 20 7.96 -1.68 2.62
N GLU A 21 7.31 -2.73 3.09
CA GLU A 21 5.91 -2.68 3.52
C GLU A 21 5.74 -1.76 4.73
N MET A 22 6.60 -1.89 5.74
CA MET A 22 6.62 -1.01 6.90
C MET A 22 6.89 0.45 6.49
N TRP A 23 7.84 0.67 5.61
CA TRP A 23 8.09 2.02 5.07
C TRP A 23 6.85 2.63 4.44
N ARG A 24 6.15 1.89 3.57
CA ARG A 24 4.89 2.37 2.95
C ARG A 24 3.79 2.64 3.98
N ALA A 25 3.71 1.87 5.05
CA ALA A 25 2.78 2.13 6.15
C ALA A 25 3.16 3.43 6.90
N CYS A 26 4.43 3.63 7.23
CA CYS A 26 4.91 4.86 7.88
C CYS A 26 4.67 6.11 7.02
N ARG A 27 4.72 6.00 5.70
CA ARG A 27 4.41 7.11 4.77
C ARG A 27 2.99 7.65 4.97
N LEU A 28 2.00 6.81 5.25
CA LEU A 28 0.63 7.27 5.55
C LEU A 28 0.61 8.21 6.75
N VAL A 29 1.31 7.83 7.81
CA VAL A 29 1.35 8.60 9.07
C VAL A 29 2.12 9.89 8.88
N VAL A 30 3.27 9.85 8.22
CA VAL A 30 4.15 11.01 8.07
C VAL A 30 3.56 12.05 7.12
N ASP A 31 3.00 11.63 5.98
CA ASP A 31 2.39 12.57 5.02
C ASP A 31 1.20 13.30 5.66
N THR A 32 0.26 12.57 6.28
CA THR A 32 -0.85 13.17 7.01
C THR A 32 -0.37 13.97 8.23
N GLY A 33 0.67 13.49 8.91
CA GLY A 33 1.31 14.20 10.02
C GLY A 33 1.78 15.59 9.60
N ILE A 34 2.53 15.68 8.49
CA ILE A 34 3.07 16.95 7.98
C ILE A 34 1.94 17.86 7.49
N HIS A 35 1.10 17.37 6.56
CA HIS A 35 0.21 18.23 5.79
C HIS A 35 -1.13 18.51 6.47
N TYR A 36 -1.59 17.64 7.35
CA TYR A 36 -2.86 17.80 8.06
C TYR A 36 -2.67 18.18 9.54
N PHE A 37 -1.73 17.50 10.23
CA PHE A 37 -1.52 17.72 11.66
C PHE A 37 -0.39 18.71 11.98
N GLY A 38 0.25 19.32 10.99
CA GLY A 38 1.29 20.33 11.18
C GLY A 38 2.56 19.80 11.86
N TRP A 39 2.93 18.54 11.62
CA TRP A 39 4.18 18.01 12.16
C TRP A 39 5.37 18.75 11.60
N SER A 40 6.34 19.03 12.48
CA SER A 40 7.63 19.53 12.03
C SER A 40 8.38 18.47 11.22
N ARG A 41 9.26 18.92 10.33
CA ARG A 41 10.20 18.07 9.59
C ARG A 41 10.98 17.12 10.53
N GLN A 42 11.45 17.64 11.66
CA GLN A 42 12.21 16.86 12.63
C GLN A 42 11.36 15.73 13.24
N ARG A 43 10.10 16.00 13.62
CA ARG A 43 9.17 14.99 14.13
C ARG A 43 8.90 13.89 13.12
N ALA A 44 8.74 14.24 11.85
CA ALA A 44 8.55 13.29 10.76
C ALA A 44 9.77 12.35 10.59
N ILE A 45 10.98 12.92 10.63
CA ILE A 45 12.23 12.15 10.58
C ILE A 45 12.34 11.20 11.77
N GLU A 46 12.09 11.67 12.99
CA GLU A 46 12.16 10.85 14.21
C GLU A 46 11.16 9.69 14.17
N TYR A 47 9.94 9.95 13.72
CA TYR A 47 8.95 8.90 13.54
C TYR A 47 9.45 7.81 12.57
N MET A 48 9.99 8.19 11.43
CA MET A 48 10.52 7.24 10.43
C MET A 48 11.72 6.45 10.98
N VAL A 49 12.64 7.11 11.68
CA VAL A 49 13.81 6.46 12.31
C VAL A 49 13.38 5.42 13.34
N SER A 50 12.35 5.73 14.14
CA SER A 50 11.87 4.83 15.20
C SER A 50 11.06 3.64 14.70
N ASN A 51 10.53 3.71 13.47
CA ASN A 51 9.60 2.71 12.94
C ASN A 51 10.08 2.00 11.66
N THR A 52 11.26 2.32 11.15
CA THR A 52 11.79 1.67 9.94
C THR A 52 13.26 1.28 10.11
N ALA A 53 13.70 0.31 9.31
CA ALA A 53 15.11 -0.10 9.24
C ALA A 53 15.93 0.73 8.22
N LEU A 54 15.37 1.82 7.70
CA LEU A 54 16.04 2.66 6.70
C LEU A 54 17.17 3.47 7.33
N SER A 55 18.21 3.74 6.55
CA SER A 55 19.28 4.67 6.99
C SER A 55 18.73 6.08 7.22
N ARG A 56 19.26 6.77 8.22
CA ARG A 56 18.86 8.17 8.51
C ARG A 56 19.00 9.08 7.30
N HIS A 57 20.03 8.88 6.47
CA HIS A 57 20.24 9.65 5.25
C HIS A 57 19.07 9.50 4.28
N ASN A 58 18.64 8.26 4.01
CA ASN A 58 17.48 7.99 3.16
C ASN A 58 16.20 8.58 3.73
N ILE A 59 15.99 8.46 5.05
CA ILE A 59 14.81 9.01 5.73
C ILE A 59 14.73 10.52 5.55
N VAL A 60 15.84 11.23 5.71
CA VAL A 60 15.90 12.70 5.53
C VAL A 60 15.50 13.09 4.12
N ALA A 61 16.09 12.47 3.10
CA ALA A 61 15.77 12.74 1.70
C ALA A 61 14.30 12.45 1.38
N GLU A 62 13.75 11.35 1.92
CA GLU A 62 12.36 10.96 1.71
C GLU A 62 11.39 11.92 2.41
N VAL A 63 11.66 12.34 3.64
CA VAL A 63 10.81 13.32 4.34
C VAL A 63 10.79 14.66 3.60
N ASP A 64 11.93 15.12 3.10
CA ASP A 64 12.01 16.35 2.30
C ASP A 64 11.18 16.23 1.01
N ARG A 65 11.18 15.06 0.38
CA ARG A 65 10.32 14.77 -0.77
C ARG A 65 8.84 14.77 -0.39
N TYR A 66 8.44 14.21 0.75
CA TYR A 66 7.03 14.22 1.20
C TYR A 66 6.54 15.64 1.47
N ILE A 67 7.38 16.51 2.04
CA ILE A 67 7.05 17.92 2.24
C ILE A 67 6.76 18.61 0.90
N SER A 68 7.55 18.28 -0.13
CA SER A 68 7.44 18.92 -1.45
C SER A 68 6.27 18.37 -2.30
N TRP A 69 5.81 17.13 -2.03
CA TRP A 69 4.77 16.44 -2.81
C TRP A 69 3.65 15.90 -1.90
N PRO A 70 2.74 16.78 -1.42
CA PRO A 70 1.64 16.38 -0.55
C PRO A 70 0.78 15.27 -1.15
N GLY A 71 0.49 14.23 -0.36
CA GLY A 71 -0.39 13.13 -0.74
C GLY A 71 0.24 12.04 -1.62
N GLN A 72 1.38 12.29 -2.27
CA GLN A 72 2.05 11.28 -3.11
C GLN A 72 2.48 10.06 -2.30
N ALA A 73 2.93 10.27 -1.07
CA ALA A 73 3.36 9.21 -0.18
C ALA A 73 2.24 8.23 0.23
N LEU A 74 0.98 8.65 0.14
CA LEU A 74 -0.19 7.85 0.52
C LEU A 74 -0.57 6.79 -0.50
N ALA A 75 -0.31 7.04 -1.79
CA ALA A 75 -0.89 6.30 -2.92
C ALA A 75 -0.66 4.79 -2.85
N TYR A 76 0.55 4.35 -2.50
CA TYR A 76 0.90 2.92 -2.47
C TYR A 76 0.09 2.12 -1.44
N LYS A 77 0.11 2.58 -0.18
CA LYS A 77 -0.52 1.80 0.90
C LYS A 77 -2.04 1.90 0.87
N ILE A 78 -2.60 3.06 0.51
CA ILE A 78 -4.05 3.22 0.33
C ILE A 78 -4.55 2.31 -0.79
N GLY A 79 -3.86 2.27 -1.93
CA GLY A 79 -4.20 1.38 -3.04
C GLY A 79 -4.12 -0.09 -2.66
N GLU A 80 -3.05 -0.49 -1.97
CA GLU A 80 -2.89 -1.86 -1.47
C GLU A 80 -4.02 -2.25 -0.52
N LEU A 81 -4.35 -1.41 0.45
CA LEU A 81 -5.42 -1.68 1.42
C LEU A 81 -6.78 -1.84 0.73
N LYS A 82 -7.10 -0.96 -0.24
CA LYS A 82 -8.34 -1.06 -1.00
C LYS A 82 -8.40 -2.33 -1.84
N ILE A 83 -7.33 -2.72 -2.51
CA ILE A 83 -7.29 -3.96 -3.31
C ILE A 83 -7.44 -5.19 -2.40
N ARG A 84 -6.81 -5.20 -1.23
CA ARG A 84 -6.98 -6.28 -0.23
C ARG A 84 -8.41 -6.37 0.29
N GLU A 85 -9.03 -5.24 0.61
CA GLU A 85 -10.43 -5.17 1.01
C GLU A 85 -11.35 -5.76 -0.07
N LEU A 86 -11.18 -5.33 -1.31
CA LEU A 86 -11.97 -5.82 -2.45
C LEU A 86 -11.76 -7.32 -2.71
N ARG A 87 -10.53 -7.82 -2.51
CA ARG A 87 -10.24 -9.25 -2.58
C ARG A 87 -10.99 -10.02 -1.49
N SER A 88 -10.95 -9.55 -0.25
CA SER A 88 -11.69 -10.20 0.86
C SER A 88 -13.19 -10.25 0.58
N ILE A 89 -13.77 -9.16 0.08
CA ILE A 89 -15.19 -9.13 -0.31
C ILE A 89 -15.47 -10.16 -1.43
N ALA A 90 -14.57 -10.28 -2.40
CA ALA A 90 -14.72 -11.25 -3.49
C ALA A 90 -14.60 -12.70 -3.00
N GLU A 91 -13.66 -12.99 -2.12
CA GLU A 91 -13.51 -14.29 -1.48
C GLU A 91 -14.75 -14.69 -0.68
N ASP A 92 -15.29 -13.76 0.11
CA ASP A 92 -16.48 -13.98 0.93
C ASP A 92 -17.74 -14.23 0.07
N ARG A 93 -17.94 -13.46 -1.00
CA ARG A 93 -19.14 -13.58 -1.85
C ARG A 93 -19.11 -14.77 -2.82
N LEU A 94 -17.95 -15.12 -3.32
CA LEU A 94 -17.77 -16.20 -4.29
C LEU A 94 -17.47 -17.55 -3.62
N GLY A 95 -17.01 -17.56 -2.37
CA GLY A 95 -16.68 -18.78 -1.64
C GLY A 95 -15.78 -19.72 -2.46
N SER A 96 -16.22 -20.96 -2.65
CA SER A 96 -15.49 -21.96 -3.46
C SER A 96 -15.37 -21.61 -4.96
N GLY A 97 -16.13 -20.65 -5.45
CA GLY A 97 -16.07 -20.15 -6.83
C GLY A 97 -15.04 -19.03 -7.05
N PHE A 98 -14.35 -18.58 -5.99
CA PHE A 98 -13.32 -17.54 -6.12
C PHE A 98 -12.13 -18.03 -6.95
N ASP A 99 -11.79 -17.28 -8.00
CA ASP A 99 -10.57 -17.48 -8.80
C ASP A 99 -9.74 -16.19 -8.77
N ILE A 100 -8.56 -16.28 -8.18
CA ILE A 100 -7.64 -15.14 -8.03
C ILE A 100 -7.21 -14.54 -9.38
N ARG A 101 -7.13 -15.34 -10.45
CA ARG A 101 -6.77 -14.88 -11.78
C ARG A 101 -7.86 -13.99 -12.36
N LYS A 102 -9.11 -14.42 -12.24
CA LYS A 102 -10.27 -13.61 -12.67
C LYS A 102 -10.37 -12.32 -11.87
N PHE A 103 -10.11 -12.37 -10.56
CA PHE A 103 -10.05 -11.16 -9.74
C PHE A 103 -8.97 -10.20 -10.26
N HIS A 104 -7.76 -10.70 -10.57
CA HIS A 104 -6.70 -9.88 -11.15
C HIS A 104 -7.08 -9.30 -12.52
N ASP A 105 -7.75 -10.06 -13.38
CA ASP A 105 -8.22 -9.58 -14.68
C ASP A 105 -9.21 -8.41 -14.51
N VAL A 106 -10.11 -8.48 -13.53
CA VAL A 106 -11.04 -7.38 -13.23
C VAL A 106 -10.32 -6.14 -12.69
N VAL A 107 -9.35 -6.34 -11.78
CA VAL A 107 -8.57 -5.24 -11.17
C VAL A 107 -7.70 -4.52 -12.21
N LEU A 108 -7.10 -5.26 -13.14
CA LEU A 108 -6.13 -4.73 -14.09
C LEU A 108 -6.74 -4.36 -15.46
N GLY A 109 -7.87 -4.97 -15.81
CA GLY A 109 -8.46 -4.87 -17.15
C GLY A 109 -8.89 -3.46 -17.58
N SER A 110 -9.16 -2.57 -16.62
CA SER A 110 -9.49 -1.16 -16.90
C SER A 110 -8.27 -0.22 -16.88
N GLY A 111 -7.06 -0.77 -16.68
CA GLY A 111 -5.85 0.03 -16.52
C GLY A 111 -5.86 0.86 -15.24
N ALA A 112 -5.17 2.00 -15.25
CA ALA A 112 -5.09 2.90 -14.10
C ALA A 112 -6.40 3.70 -13.96
N VAL A 113 -7.17 3.41 -12.91
CA VAL A 113 -8.42 4.09 -12.59
C VAL A 113 -8.44 4.57 -11.13
N PRO A 114 -9.25 5.59 -10.77
CA PRO A 114 -9.46 5.97 -9.38
C PRO A 114 -10.02 4.80 -8.55
N LEU A 115 -9.64 4.71 -7.26
CA LEU A 115 -10.02 3.58 -6.39
C LEU A 115 -11.53 3.37 -6.30
N LYS A 116 -12.33 4.45 -6.34
CA LYS A 116 -13.80 4.35 -6.36
C LYS A 116 -14.33 3.67 -7.63
N VAL A 117 -13.70 3.92 -8.77
CA VAL A 117 -14.05 3.26 -10.04
C VAL A 117 -13.64 1.79 -10.00
N LEU A 118 -12.43 1.50 -9.48
CA LEU A 118 -11.98 0.13 -9.26
C LEU A 118 -12.96 -0.66 -8.39
N GLU A 119 -13.39 -0.08 -7.27
CA GLU A 119 -14.39 -0.68 -6.39
C GLU A 119 -15.68 -1.01 -7.13
N GLN A 120 -16.20 -0.05 -7.92
CA GLN A 120 -17.41 -0.28 -8.72
C GLN A 120 -17.23 -1.40 -9.75
N ASN A 121 -16.06 -1.49 -10.38
CA ASN A 121 -15.76 -2.55 -11.35
C ASN A 121 -15.73 -3.93 -10.68
N VAL A 122 -15.08 -4.03 -9.53
CA VAL A 122 -15.03 -5.29 -8.76
C VAL A 122 -16.42 -5.68 -8.26
N LEU A 123 -17.18 -4.74 -7.69
CA LEU A 123 -18.53 -5.04 -7.18
C LEU A 123 -19.50 -5.46 -8.28
N LYS A 124 -19.39 -4.93 -9.50
CA LYS A 124 -20.18 -5.37 -10.65
C LYS A 124 -19.86 -6.78 -11.13
N TYR A 125 -18.63 -7.23 -10.92
CA TYR A 125 -18.19 -8.58 -11.24
C TYR A 125 -18.74 -9.62 -10.26
N LEU A 126 -19.03 -9.22 -9.03
CA LEU A 126 -19.48 -10.10 -7.97
C LEU A 126 -21.00 -10.34 -8.06
N PRO A 127 -21.49 -11.54 -7.68
CA PRO A 127 -22.93 -11.79 -7.54
C PRO A 127 -23.54 -10.87 -6.47
N GLU A 128 -24.83 -10.57 -6.64
CA GLU A 128 -25.63 -9.81 -5.66
C GLU A 128 -25.72 -10.49 -4.29
#